data_fdd618d66a2e8bfbe6060909a98be8e7
#
_entry.id   fdd618d66a2e8bfbe6060909a98be8e7
#
_cell.length_a   1.000
_cell.length_b   1.000
_cell.length_c   1.000
_cell.angle_alpha   90.00
_cell.angle_beta   90.00
_cell.angle_gamma   90.00
#
_symmetry.space_group_name_H-M   'P 1'
#
loop_
_entity.id
_entity.type
_entity.pdbx_description
1 polymer ?
#
loop_
_entity_poly.entity_id
_entity_poly.type
_entity_poly.pdbx_seq_one_letter_code
_entity_poly.pdbx_strand_id
1 'polypeptide(L)'
;MVEKAHGRVDTSTAARPPFPWPRMILLMGAAAALLAGLDAALVRLGALAPVNSTDLGTIHGILMVYGFLGTAICLERAVAVNSRWAYLSPAASALAGIAAIVISQSRAVTNFLAAAPLPAFLSRVLPGYQSQRMLPAVLWTISMVTLVMIYRHVWKKRQASYAVLIQLIGACVGLCGILLWMRGLEVALIMPWWLFFLLLTIVGERLELARLAFNEATEKRILVWVGALLISLALTLIVPLVAYPLLGISLAALAIDMGYHDVARKTINIPGIPRLSAVAMLAGYGWVMLPAALWITAPPTFSGYGYDAIVHALTVGFAVSMVIAHAPVIIPSVIRREVPYHFSMWVPLVLFHLSLLIRFLSGAREAALPWRFGGALGVCAFLLFVVTTASVTIVNTRRGRSAHA
;
A
#
# COMPACT_ATOMS: atom_id res chain seq x y z
N MET A 1 9.11 66.97 6.34
CA MET A 1 9.77 66.01 7.24
C MET A 1 8.82 64.83 7.44
N VAL A 2 9.03 63.77 6.73
CA VAL A 2 8.24 62.49 6.87
C VAL A 2 9.30 61.41 7.12
N GLU A 3 9.37 61.00 8.37
CA GLU A 3 10.32 60.01 8.88
C GLU A 3 9.86 58.60 8.44
N LYS A 4 10.69 57.96 7.62
CA LYS A 4 10.49 56.55 7.17
C LYS A 4 10.85 55.63 8.34
N ALA A 5 9.85 55.12 9.03
CA ALA A 5 10.02 53.99 9.94
C ALA A 5 10.32 52.72 9.12
N HIS A 6 11.61 52.34 9.05
CA HIS A 6 12.02 50.99 8.59
C HIS A 6 11.74 50.02 9.72
N GLY A 7 10.58 49.34 9.65
CA GLY A 7 10.32 48.17 10.46
C GLY A 7 11.30 47.05 10.05
N ARG A 8 12.24 46.70 10.93
CA ARG A 8 13.05 45.49 10.88
C ARG A 8 12.06 44.31 10.93
N VAL A 9 11.95 43.59 9.83
CA VAL A 9 11.35 42.28 9.83
C VAL A 9 12.30 41.38 10.62
N ASP A 10 11.93 41.09 11.86
CA ASP A 10 12.60 40.12 12.71
C ASP A 10 12.45 38.75 12.07
N THR A 11 13.43 38.29 11.28
CA THR A 11 13.58 36.92 10.86
C THR A 11 14.05 36.12 12.07
N SER A 12 13.14 35.92 13.03
CA SER A 12 13.35 34.94 14.08
C SER A 12 13.61 33.59 13.41
N THR A 13 14.80 33.06 13.60
CA THR A 13 15.22 31.71 13.24
C THR A 13 14.26 30.71 13.90
N ALA A 14 13.17 30.39 13.24
CA ALA A 14 12.25 29.40 13.73
C ALA A 14 13.03 28.09 13.89
N ALA A 15 13.28 27.68 15.14
CA ALA A 15 13.97 26.44 15.46
C ALA A 15 13.30 25.28 14.75
N ARG A 16 14.06 24.48 14.01
CA ARG A 16 13.53 23.33 13.29
C ARG A 16 12.81 22.41 14.27
N PRO A 17 11.59 21.92 13.93
CA PRO A 17 10.85 21.06 14.83
C PRO A 17 11.68 19.81 15.18
N PRO A 18 11.59 19.30 16.42
CA PRO A 18 12.35 18.15 16.87
C PRO A 18 12.07 16.94 15.99
N PHE A 19 13.07 16.06 15.86
CA PHE A 19 12.97 14.85 15.05
C PHE A 19 11.89 13.92 15.62
N PRO A 20 10.95 13.39 14.79
CA PRO A 20 9.77 12.68 15.28
C PRO A 20 10.08 11.19 15.56
N TRP A 21 10.88 10.88 16.57
CA TRP A 21 11.32 9.53 16.94
C TRP A 21 10.18 8.49 16.99
N PRO A 22 9.00 8.76 17.60
CA PRO A 22 7.93 7.75 17.63
C PRO A 22 7.43 7.35 16.25
N ARG A 23 7.35 8.31 15.30
CA ARG A 23 6.96 8.03 13.91
C ARG A 23 8.02 7.21 13.18
N MET A 24 9.30 7.47 13.49
CA MET A 24 10.41 6.71 12.91
C MET A 24 10.43 5.25 13.37
N ILE A 25 10.14 4.98 14.64
CA ILE A 25 10.03 3.61 15.16
C ILE A 25 8.93 2.84 14.42
N LEU A 26 7.78 3.46 14.19
CA LEU A 26 6.68 2.84 13.43
C LEU A 26 7.05 2.62 11.96
N LEU A 27 7.74 3.59 11.35
CA LEU A 27 8.25 3.46 9.99
C LEU A 27 9.29 2.33 9.87
N MET A 28 10.13 2.14 10.91
CA MET A 28 11.07 0.99 10.97
C MET A 28 10.33 -0.35 11.02
N GLY A 29 9.18 -0.43 11.71
CA GLY A 29 8.33 -1.61 11.66
C GLY A 29 7.79 -1.92 10.25
N ALA A 30 7.34 -0.89 9.52
CA ALA A 30 6.97 -1.03 8.11
C ALA A 30 8.16 -1.45 7.23
N ALA A 31 9.35 -0.87 7.46
CA ALA A 31 10.57 -1.23 6.74
C ALA A 31 11.01 -2.68 7.02
N ALA A 32 10.88 -3.15 8.25
CA ALA A 32 11.16 -4.55 8.60
C ALA A 32 10.22 -5.51 7.83
N ALA A 33 8.91 -5.20 7.79
CA ALA A 33 7.95 -5.98 7.01
C ALA A 33 8.25 -5.93 5.50
N LEU A 34 8.68 -4.78 4.97
CA LEU A 34 9.12 -4.65 3.59
C LEU A 34 10.33 -5.54 3.31
N LEU A 35 11.40 -5.44 4.09
CA LEU A 35 12.63 -6.20 3.86
C LEU A 35 12.38 -7.72 3.96
N ALA A 36 11.64 -8.16 4.97
CA ALA A 36 11.23 -9.55 5.12
C ALA A 36 10.32 -10.01 3.97
N GLY A 37 9.43 -9.14 3.50
CA GLY A 37 8.57 -9.39 2.34
C GLY A 37 9.37 -9.52 1.03
N LEU A 38 10.42 -8.70 0.84
CA LEU A 38 11.30 -8.78 -0.34
C LEU A 38 12.16 -10.06 -0.30
N ASP A 39 12.69 -10.44 0.87
CA ASP A 39 13.40 -11.71 1.06
C ASP A 39 12.47 -12.90 0.73
N ALA A 40 11.25 -12.89 1.28
CA ALA A 40 10.21 -13.87 0.97
C ALA A 40 9.86 -13.94 -0.53
N ALA A 41 9.89 -12.81 -1.24
CA ALA A 41 9.69 -12.78 -2.69
C ALA A 41 10.83 -13.51 -3.42
N LEU A 42 12.09 -13.30 -3.03
CA LEU A 42 13.25 -13.99 -3.61
C LEU A 42 13.17 -15.51 -3.38
N VAL A 43 12.77 -15.94 -2.17
CA VAL A 43 12.53 -17.37 -1.86
C VAL A 43 11.48 -17.96 -2.81
N ARG A 44 10.34 -17.27 -3.00
CA ARG A 44 9.27 -17.73 -3.90
C ARG A 44 9.69 -17.79 -5.38
N LEU A 45 10.64 -16.96 -5.78
CA LEU A 45 11.24 -16.99 -7.13
C LEU A 45 12.29 -18.09 -7.29
N GLY A 46 12.71 -18.76 -6.19
CA GLY A 46 13.84 -19.67 -6.18
C GLY A 46 15.17 -18.97 -6.47
N ALA A 47 15.26 -17.67 -6.10
CA ALA A 47 16.47 -16.87 -6.17
C ALA A 47 17.24 -16.88 -4.84
N LEU A 48 18.49 -16.41 -4.84
CA LEU A 48 19.23 -16.24 -3.61
C LEU A 48 18.55 -15.20 -2.71
N ALA A 49 18.19 -15.63 -1.51
CA ALA A 49 17.57 -14.80 -0.49
C ALA A 49 18.44 -14.76 0.77
N PRO A 50 18.61 -13.61 1.46
CA PRO A 50 19.43 -13.49 2.65
C PRO A 50 19.06 -14.45 3.78
N VAL A 51 17.76 -14.61 4.08
CA VAL A 51 17.25 -15.50 5.13
C VAL A 51 16.92 -16.89 4.55
N ASN A 52 16.48 -16.96 3.31
CA ASN A 52 16.17 -18.18 2.54
C ASN A 52 15.23 -19.15 3.29
N SER A 53 14.17 -18.63 3.93
CA SER A 53 13.19 -19.41 4.68
C SER A 53 11.92 -19.64 3.86
N THR A 54 11.54 -20.91 3.68
CA THR A 54 10.27 -21.27 3.00
C THR A 54 9.06 -20.79 3.78
N ASP A 55 9.11 -20.82 5.10
CA ASP A 55 8.03 -20.36 5.97
C ASP A 55 7.81 -18.84 5.83
N LEU A 56 8.90 -18.06 5.70
CA LEU A 56 8.82 -16.64 5.37
C LEU A 56 8.18 -16.41 3.99
N GLY A 57 8.51 -17.26 3.00
CA GLY A 57 7.92 -17.24 1.67
C GLY A 57 6.39 -17.36 1.68
N THR A 58 5.81 -18.11 2.62
CA THR A 58 4.35 -18.30 2.74
C THR A 58 3.60 -17.04 3.17
N ILE A 59 4.24 -16.14 3.91
CA ILE A 59 3.65 -14.90 4.43
C ILE A 59 4.03 -13.65 3.62
N HIS A 60 4.69 -13.81 2.45
CA HIS A 60 5.06 -12.70 1.56
C HIS A 60 3.91 -11.70 1.36
N GLY A 61 2.74 -12.16 0.91
CA GLY A 61 1.63 -11.31 0.54
C GLY A 61 1.12 -10.45 1.71
N ILE A 62 0.95 -11.06 2.90
CA ILE A 62 0.45 -10.33 4.07
C ILE A 62 1.47 -9.33 4.61
N LEU A 63 2.77 -9.65 4.57
CA LEU A 63 3.82 -8.71 4.93
C LEU A 63 3.84 -7.50 4.01
N MET A 64 3.66 -7.69 2.69
CA MET A 64 3.67 -6.58 1.74
C MET A 64 2.42 -5.72 1.86
N VAL A 65 1.23 -6.34 1.98
CA VAL A 65 -0.05 -5.60 1.99
C VAL A 65 -0.31 -4.94 3.33
N TYR A 66 -0.31 -5.70 4.43
CA TYR A 66 -0.64 -5.15 5.75
C TYR A 66 0.58 -4.73 6.56
N GLY A 67 1.65 -5.53 6.51
CA GLY A 67 2.86 -5.24 7.26
C GLY A 67 3.59 -3.99 6.77
N PHE A 68 3.74 -3.82 5.48
CA PHE A 68 4.42 -2.66 4.88
C PHE A 68 3.44 -1.56 4.48
N LEU A 69 2.63 -1.77 3.41
CA LEU A 69 1.75 -0.73 2.89
C LEU A 69 0.67 -0.32 3.90
N GLY A 70 0.06 -1.30 4.57
CA GLY A 70 -0.94 -1.06 5.59
C GLY A 70 -0.39 -0.24 6.77
N THR A 71 0.82 -0.56 7.26
CA THR A 71 1.46 0.23 8.33
C THR A 71 1.76 1.65 7.87
N ALA A 72 2.22 1.83 6.62
CA ALA A 72 2.50 3.16 6.06
C ALA A 72 1.22 4.02 5.93
N ILE A 73 0.13 3.44 5.41
CA ILE A 73 -1.20 4.08 5.31
C ILE A 73 -1.70 4.46 6.71
N CYS A 74 -1.66 3.52 7.66
CA CYS A 74 -2.09 3.78 9.04
C CYS A 74 -1.28 4.90 9.70
N LEU A 75 0.05 4.94 9.48
CA LEU A 75 0.92 5.97 10.03
C LEU A 75 0.62 7.34 9.43
N GLU A 76 0.47 7.42 8.13
CA GLU A 76 0.13 8.66 7.42
C GLU A 76 -1.20 9.22 7.94
N ARG A 77 -2.24 8.39 8.04
CA ARG A 77 -3.56 8.81 8.57
C ARG A 77 -3.51 9.20 10.05
N ALA A 78 -2.73 8.51 10.89
CA ALA A 78 -2.53 8.89 12.28
C ALA A 78 -1.84 10.26 12.41
N VAL A 79 -0.85 10.53 11.56
CA VAL A 79 -0.17 11.84 11.49
C VAL A 79 -1.14 12.93 11.05
N ALA A 80 -1.98 12.68 10.04
CA ALA A 80 -2.97 13.63 9.54
C ALA A 80 -4.03 14.01 10.59
N VAL A 81 -4.51 13.03 11.38
CA VAL A 81 -5.47 13.26 12.48
C VAL A 81 -4.82 13.98 13.67
N ASN A 82 -3.52 13.80 13.86
CA ASN A 82 -2.72 14.40 14.95
C ASN A 82 -3.29 14.13 16.35
N SER A 83 -3.75 12.89 16.61
CA SER A 83 -4.31 12.47 17.90
C SER A 83 -3.61 11.22 18.41
N ARG A 84 -3.32 11.15 19.73
CA ARG A 84 -2.56 10.03 20.32
C ARG A 84 -3.19 8.65 20.08
N TRP A 85 -4.51 8.54 20.18
CA TRP A 85 -5.21 7.29 19.98
C TRP A 85 -5.09 6.72 18.56
N ALA A 86 -4.95 7.62 17.55
CA ALA A 86 -4.81 7.21 16.16
C ALA A 86 -3.52 6.41 15.89
N TYR A 87 -2.46 6.64 16.69
CA TYR A 87 -1.20 5.89 16.57
C TYR A 87 -1.33 4.42 16.98
N LEU A 88 -2.43 4.00 17.62
CA LEU A 88 -2.72 2.60 17.86
C LEU A 88 -2.79 1.79 16.56
N SER A 89 -3.32 2.39 15.48
CA SER A 89 -3.44 1.71 14.17
C SER A 89 -2.07 1.33 13.60
N PRO A 90 -1.11 2.24 13.34
CA PRO A 90 0.20 1.86 12.82
C PRO A 90 1.04 1.05 13.83
N ALA A 91 0.86 1.25 15.14
CA ALA A 91 1.58 0.47 16.15
C ALA A 91 1.15 -0.99 16.13
N ALA A 92 -0.16 -1.26 16.13
CA ALA A 92 -0.68 -2.61 16.05
C ALA A 92 -0.28 -3.28 14.72
N SER A 93 -0.30 -2.55 13.60
CA SER A 93 0.12 -3.09 12.30
C SER A 93 1.61 -3.45 12.24
N ALA A 94 2.49 -2.58 12.76
CA ALA A 94 3.92 -2.83 12.84
C ALA A 94 4.23 -4.05 13.73
N LEU A 95 3.59 -4.13 14.91
CA LEU A 95 3.74 -5.27 15.82
C LEU A 95 3.24 -6.57 15.20
N ALA A 96 2.14 -6.53 14.44
CA ALA A 96 1.61 -7.68 13.72
C ALA A 96 2.60 -8.21 12.68
N GLY A 97 3.23 -7.31 11.91
CA GLY A 97 4.28 -7.66 10.95
C GLY A 97 5.49 -8.32 11.63
N ILE A 98 5.98 -7.73 12.73
CA ILE A 98 7.08 -8.30 13.52
C ILE A 98 6.69 -9.67 14.10
N ALA A 99 5.48 -9.80 14.67
CA ALA A 99 4.99 -11.07 15.20
C ALA A 99 4.92 -12.16 14.10
N ALA A 100 4.41 -11.81 12.91
CA ALA A 100 4.35 -12.74 11.78
C ALA A 100 5.75 -13.22 11.36
N ILE A 101 6.74 -12.31 11.29
CA ILE A 101 8.14 -12.64 10.97
C ILE A 101 8.72 -13.57 12.06
N VAL A 102 8.60 -13.21 13.32
CA VAL A 102 9.16 -13.99 14.44
C VAL A 102 8.54 -15.38 14.49
N ILE A 103 7.22 -15.50 14.37
CA ILE A 103 6.52 -16.78 14.38
C ILE A 103 6.96 -17.65 13.19
N SER A 104 7.10 -17.09 11.99
CA SER A 104 7.55 -17.84 10.81
C SER A 104 9.00 -18.32 10.91
N GLN A 105 9.84 -17.69 11.72
CA GLN A 105 11.26 -18.04 11.86
C GLN A 105 11.57 -18.87 13.10
N SER A 106 10.66 -19.00 14.07
CA SER A 106 10.91 -19.67 15.34
C SER A 106 10.03 -20.88 15.54
N ARG A 107 10.60 -22.08 15.36
CA ARG A 107 9.91 -23.36 15.67
C ARG A 107 9.48 -23.45 17.14
N ALA A 108 10.27 -22.89 18.07
CA ALA A 108 9.93 -22.85 19.50
C ALA A 108 8.67 -22.03 19.76
N VAL A 109 8.56 -20.83 19.16
CA VAL A 109 7.36 -19.98 19.26
C VAL A 109 6.16 -20.65 18.59
N THR A 110 6.37 -21.25 17.43
CA THR A 110 5.31 -21.98 16.71
C THR A 110 4.77 -23.14 17.54
N ASN A 111 5.62 -23.96 18.13
CA ASN A 111 5.23 -25.10 18.98
C ASN A 111 4.52 -24.61 20.25
N PHE A 112 5.00 -23.56 20.89
CA PHE A 112 4.35 -22.95 22.05
C PHE A 112 2.93 -22.47 21.72
N LEU A 113 2.75 -21.76 20.62
CA LEU A 113 1.43 -21.28 20.18
C LEU A 113 0.49 -22.44 19.79
N ALA A 114 1.02 -23.50 19.18
CA ALA A 114 0.24 -24.69 18.81
C ALA A 114 -0.26 -25.47 20.03
N ALA A 115 0.52 -25.45 21.14
CA ALA A 115 0.14 -26.12 22.39
C ALA A 115 -0.87 -25.32 23.22
N ALA A 116 -1.08 -24.03 22.94
CA ALA A 116 -2.04 -23.19 23.65
C ALA A 116 -3.49 -23.56 23.30
N PRO A 117 -4.32 -24.04 24.26
CA PRO A 117 -5.68 -24.45 23.96
C PRO A 117 -6.54 -23.23 23.60
N LEU A 118 -7.25 -23.33 22.48
CA LEU A 118 -8.29 -22.34 22.14
C LEU A 118 -9.51 -22.53 23.04
N PRO A 119 -10.07 -21.44 23.58
CA PRO A 119 -11.37 -21.50 24.21
C PRO A 119 -12.42 -22.15 23.31
N ALA A 120 -13.23 -23.07 23.84
CA ALA A 120 -14.17 -23.89 23.07
C ALA A 120 -15.14 -23.08 22.19
N PHE A 121 -15.50 -21.85 22.60
CA PHE A 121 -16.36 -20.98 21.78
C PHE A 121 -15.63 -20.46 20.54
N LEU A 122 -14.31 -20.17 20.64
CA LEU A 122 -13.51 -19.69 19.50
C LEU A 122 -13.24 -20.80 18.48
N SER A 123 -13.06 -22.04 18.90
CA SER A 123 -12.90 -23.17 17.99
C SER A 123 -14.15 -23.43 17.13
N ARG A 124 -15.34 -23.10 17.63
CA ARG A 124 -16.61 -23.17 16.86
C ARG A 124 -16.75 -22.04 15.85
N VAL A 125 -16.24 -20.84 16.18
CA VAL A 125 -16.34 -19.65 15.33
C VAL A 125 -15.24 -19.59 14.28
N LEU A 126 -14.11 -20.24 14.55
CA LEU A 126 -12.90 -20.25 13.71
C LEU A 126 -12.56 -21.66 13.22
N PRO A 127 -13.41 -22.31 12.42
CA PRO A 127 -13.06 -23.57 11.78
C PRO A 127 -11.88 -23.32 10.82
N GLY A 128 -10.82 -24.13 10.87
CA GLY A 128 -9.58 -23.90 10.12
C GLY A 128 -8.57 -23.01 10.81
N TYR A 129 -8.76 -22.79 12.11
CA TYR A 129 -7.81 -22.09 12.98
C TYR A 129 -6.37 -22.59 12.81
N GLN A 130 -5.48 -21.64 12.56
CA GLN A 130 -4.04 -21.85 12.57
C GLN A 130 -3.43 -20.98 13.67
N SER A 131 -2.89 -21.61 14.73
CA SER A 131 -2.33 -20.92 15.88
C SER A 131 -1.30 -19.84 15.51
N GLN A 132 -0.54 -20.09 14.44
CA GLN A 132 0.48 -19.19 13.93
C GLN A 132 -0.09 -17.88 13.35
N ARG A 133 -1.34 -17.88 12.88
CA ARG A 133 -1.98 -16.70 12.30
C ARG A 133 -2.68 -15.84 13.35
N MET A 134 -3.03 -16.41 14.52
CA MET A 134 -3.93 -15.75 15.48
C MET A 134 -3.37 -14.43 16.01
N LEU A 135 -2.15 -14.44 16.56
CA LEU A 135 -1.57 -13.23 17.13
C LEU A 135 -1.41 -12.11 16.10
N PRO A 136 -0.79 -12.35 14.92
CA PRO A 136 -0.74 -11.32 13.88
C PRO A 136 -2.12 -10.86 13.42
N ALA A 137 -3.10 -11.79 13.26
CA ALA A 137 -4.43 -11.45 12.80
C ALA A 137 -5.18 -10.56 13.81
N VAL A 138 -5.09 -10.85 15.10
CA VAL A 138 -5.69 -10.00 16.15
C VAL A 138 -5.07 -8.59 16.12
N LEU A 139 -3.77 -8.49 16.01
CA LEU A 139 -3.08 -7.20 15.94
C LEU A 139 -3.46 -6.41 14.68
N TRP A 140 -3.52 -7.07 13.50
CA TRP A 140 -4.02 -6.40 12.28
C TRP A 140 -5.51 -6.07 12.36
N THR A 141 -6.33 -6.87 13.05
CA THR A 141 -7.74 -6.53 13.32
C THR A 141 -7.84 -5.26 14.15
N ILE A 142 -7.05 -5.12 15.23
CA ILE A 142 -6.98 -3.90 16.04
C ILE A 142 -6.55 -2.71 15.16
N SER A 143 -5.54 -2.90 14.31
CA SER A 143 -5.07 -1.89 13.38
C SER A 143 -6.17 -1.41 12.44
N MET A 144 -6.88 -2.34 11.77
CA MET A 144 -7.93 -2.01 10.80
C MET A 144 -9.17 -1.41 11.46
N VAL A 145 -9.59 -1.91 12.62
CA VAL A 145 -10.68 -1.30 13.41
C VAL A 145 -10.32 0.13 13.78
N THR A 146 -9.09 0.36 14.23
CA THR A 146 -8.64 1.72 14.57
C THR A 146 -8.59 2.61 13.32
N LEU A 147 -8.19 2.08 12.16
CA LEU A 147 -8.20 2.82 10.89
C LEU A 147 -9.64 3.20 10.47
N VAL A 148 -10.60 2.29 10.61
CA VAL A 148 -12.04 2.57 10.41
C VAL A 148 -12.50 3.70 11.36
N MET A 149 -12.08 3.65 12.62
CA MET A 149 -12.41 4.71 13.60
C MET A 149 -11.77 6.06 13.21
N ILE A 150 -10.54 6.06 12.66
CA ILE A 150 -9.88 7.26 12.16
C ILE A 150 -10.71 7.89 11.04
N TYR A 151 -11.09 7.13 10.00
CA TYR A 151 -11.89 7.66 8.89
C TYR A 151 -13.29 8.11 9.34
N ARG A 152 -13.93 7.36 10.25
CA ARG A 152 -15.21 7.80 10.87
C ARG A 152 -15.06 9.11 11.63
N HIS A 153 -13.95 9.30 12.35
CA HIS A 153 -13.65 10.55 13.06
C HIS A 153 -13.46 11.72 12.11
N VAL A 154 -12.70 11.53 11.02
CA VAL A 154 -12.50 12.54 9.96
C VAL A 154 -13.82 12.89 9.30
N TRP A 155 -14.64 11.90 8.97
CA TRP A 155 -15.98 12.08 8.42
C TRP A 155 -16.86 12.99 9.29
N LYS A 156 -16.87 12.74 10.61
CA LYS A 156 -17.70 13.51 11.54
C LYS A 156 -17.19 14.93 11.79
N LYS A 157 -15.85 15.14 11.80
CA LYS A 157 -15.26 16.42 12.25
C LYS A 157 -14.87 17.36 11.13
N ARG A 158 -14.48 16.87 9.95
CA ARG A 158 -13.85 17.69 8.90
C ARG A 158 -14.67 17.94 7.65
N GLN A 159 -15.78 17.34 7.46
CA GLN A 159 -16.62 17.35 6.26
C GLN A 159 -16.78 15.95 5.69
N ALA A 160 -18.02 15.50 5.62
CA ALA A 160 -18.40 14.33 4.86
C ALA A 160 -18.05 14.55 3.38
N SER A 161 -17.15 13.75 2.85
CA SER A 161 -16.74 13.79 1.42
C SER A 161 -16.71 12.37 0.86
N TYR A 162 -16.98 12.23 -0.42
CA TYR A 162 -16.91 10.93 -1.09
C TYR A 162 -15.52 10.31 -0.97
N ALA A 163 -14.46 11.11 -0.97
CA ALA A 163 -13.09 10.67 -0.75
C ALA A 163 -12.92 9.92 0.59
N VAL A 164 -13.36 10.52 1.69
CA VAL A 164 -13.28 9.91 3.04
C VAL A 164 -14.18 8.67 3.14
N LEU A 165 -15.35 8.69 2.48
CA LEU A 165 -16.24 7.52 2.45
C LEU A 165 -15.56 6.33 1.75
N ILE A 166 -14.92 6.55 0.60
CA ILE A 166 -14.22 5.50 -0.14
C ILE A 166 -13.04 4.95 0.67
N GLN A 167 -12.28 5.81 1.36
CA GLN A 167 -11.21 5.38 2.27
C GLN A 167 -11.75 4.54 3.45
N LEU A 168 -12.89 4.96 4.03
CA LEU A 168 -13.56 4.20 5.09
C LEU A 168 -13.98 2.81 4.59
N ILE A 169 -14.58 2.74 3.40
CA ILE A 169 -14.94 1.47 2.75
C ILE A 169 -13.70 0.61 2.53
N GLY A 170 -12.60 1.20 2.04
CA GLY A 170 -11.32 0.50 1.87
C GLY A 170 -10.81 -0.12 3.17
N ALA A 171 -10.88 0.63 4.28
CA ALA A 171 -10.49 0.11 5.60
C ALA A 171 -11.43 -1.03 6.09
N CYS A 172 -12.73 -0.95 5.81
CA CYS A 172 -13.68 -2.03 6.10
C CYS A 172 -13.37 -3.29 5.27
N VAL A 173 -13.06 -3.14 3.97
CA VAL A 173 -12.62 -4.24 3.09
C VAL A 173 -11.34 -4.87 3.63
N GLY A 174 -10.37 -4.06 4.07
CA GLY A 174 -9.14 -4.54 4.72
C GLY A 174 -9.43 -5.32 6.00
N LEU A 175 -10.35 -4.84 6.84
CA LEU A 175 -10.79 -5.55 8.04
C LEU A 175 -11.42 -6.91 7.68
N CYS A 176 -12.33 -6.95 6.71
CA CYS A 176 -12.92 -8.21 6.24
C CYS A 176 -11.84 -9.17 5.71
N GLY A 177 -10.87 -8.68 4.94
CA GLY A 177 -9.75 -9.48 4.42
C GLY A 177 -8.90 -10.12 5.53
N ILE A 178 -8.64 -9.42 6.63
CA ILE A 178 -7.94 -9.98 7.81
C ILE A 178 -8.81 -11.01 8.54
N LEU A 179 -10.10 -10.75 8.72
CA LEU A 179 -11.01 -11.70 9.38
C LEU A 179 -11.15 -13.00 8.58
N LEU A 180 -11.20 -12.92 7.24
CA LEU A 180 -11.19 -14.10 6.35
C LEU A 180 -9.88 -14.88 6.47
N TRP A 181 -8.73 -14.18 6.53
CA TRP A 181 -7.43 -14.80 6.74
C TRP A 181 -7.31 -15.48 8.11
N MET A 182 -7.83 -14.83 9.16
CA MET A 182 -7.87 -15.37 10.52
C MET A 182 -8.69 -16.67 10.60
N ARG A 183 -9.75 -16.76 9.79
CA ARG A 183 -10.55 -17.99 9.67
C ARG A 183 -9.87 -19.13 8.92
N GLY A 184 -8.66 -18.92 8.42
CA GLY A 184 -7.87 -19.95 7.74
C GLY A 184 -8.16 -20.09 6.24
N LEU A 185 -8.92 -19.18 5.61
CA LEU A 185 -9.13 -19.24 4.18
C LEU A 185 -7.80 -19.11 3.42
N GLU A 186 -7.74 -19.76 2.26
CA GLU A 186 -6.57 -19.66 1.38
C GLU A 186 -6.36 -18.23 0.88
N VAL A 187 -5.10 -17.80 0.87
CA VAL A 187 -4.73 -16.43 0.49
C VAL A 187 -5.19 -16.10 -0.92
N ALA A 188 -5.12 -17.05 -1.84
CA ALA A 188 -5.54 -16.84 -3.22
C ALA A 188 -7.03 -16.45 -3.35
N LEU A 189 -7.91 -17.05 -2.55
CA LEU A 189 -9.35 -16.75 -2.53
C LEU A 189 -9.66 -15.39 -1.94
N ILE A 190 -8.90 -14.95 -0.92
CA ILE A 190 -9.13 -13.69 -0.22
C ILE A 190 -8.28 -12.54 -0.77
N MET A 191 -7.37 -12.82 -1.71
CA MET A 191 -6.47 -11.82 -2.27
C MET A 191 -7.20 -10.59 -2.84
N PRO A 192 -8.35 -10.69 -3.52
CA PRO A 192 -9.09 -9.51 -3.96
C PRO A 192 -9.45 -8.55 -2.80
N TRP A 193 -9.78 -9.06 -1.62
CA TRP A 193 -10.06 -8.23 -0.45
C TRP A 193 -8.85 -7.42 0.00
N TRP A 194 -7.65 -8.01 -0.05
CA TRP A 194 -6.41 -7.33 0.29
C TRP A 194 -6.02 -6.28 -0.75
N LEU A 195 -6.20 -6.63 -2.04
CA LEU A 195 -5.91 -5.72 -3.15
C LEU A 195 -6.86 -4.52 -3.16
N PHE A 196 -8.15 -4.74 -2.89
CA PHE A 196 -9.13 -3.66 -2.87
C PHE A 196 -9.08 -2.80 -1.61
N PHE A 197 -8.57 -3.32 -0.49
CA PHE A 197 -8.16 -2.47 0.63
C PHE A 197 -7.18 -1.39 0.16
N LEU A 198 -6.10 -1.78 -0.50
CA LEU A 198 -5.10 -0.84 -1.01
C LEU A 198 -5.69 0.08 -2.08
N LEU A 199 -6.37 -0.49 -3.07
CA LEU A 199 -6.92 0.26 -4.19
C LEU A 199 -7.92 1.32 -3.73
N LEU A 200 -8.89 0.98 -2.90
CA LEU A 200 -9.91 1.93 -2.44
C LEU A 200 -9.33 3.00 -1.52
N THR A 201 -8.38 2.64 -0.65
CA THR A 201 -7.68 3.63 0.17
C THR A 201 -6.94 4.64 -0.69
N ILE A 202 -6.19 4.18 -1.70
CA ILE A 202 -5.43 5.02 -2.62
C ILE A 202 -6.37 5.86 -3.50
N VAL A 203 -7.46 5.28 -4.03
CA VAL A 203 -8.46 6.01 -4.83
C VAL A 203 -9.08 7.14 -4.00
N GLY A 204 -9.48 6.86 -2.74
CA GLY A 204 -10.03 7.88 -1.87
C GLY A 204 -9.02 8.98 -1.53
N GLU A 205 -7.75 8.61 -1.29
CA GLU A 205 -6.67 9.58 -1.06
C GLU A 205 -6.44 10.45 -2.32
N ARG A 206 -6.50 9.84 -3.49
CA ARG A 206 -6.37 10.56 -4.77
C ARG A 206 -7.48 11.59 -4.97
N LEU A 207 -8.72 11.24 -4.66
CA LEU A 207 -9.87 12.17 -4.69
C LEU A 207 -9.68 13.32 -3.68
N GLU A 208 -9.15 13.03 -2.50
CA GLU A 208 -8.87 14.04 -1.47
C GLU A 208 -7.79 15.03 -1.94
N LEU A 209 -6.66 14.53 -2.47
CA LEU A 209 -5.52 15.36 -2.91
C LEU A 209 -5.79 16.13 -4.19
N ALA A 210 -6.58 15.59 -5.11
CA ALA A 210 -6.92 16.20 -6.38
C ALA A 210 -8.34 16.83 -6.40
N ARG A 211 -8.85 17.23 -5.24
CA ARG A 211 -10.24 17.72 -5.06
C ARG A 211 -10.69 18.80 -6.04
N LEU A 212 -9.76 19.65 -6.51
CA LEU A 212 -10.07 20.69 -7.49
C LEU A 212 -10.22 20.15 -8.93
N ALA A 213 -9.78 18.94 -9.21
CA ALA A 213 -9.86 18.32 -10.53
C ALA A 213 -11.13 17.48 -10.72
N PHE A 214 -11.69 16.95 -9.63
CA PHE A 214 -12.89 16.14 -9.64
C PHE A 214 -14.12 16.98 -9.29
N ASN A 215 -15.10 16.99 -10.19
CA ASN A 215 -16.40 17.60 -9.90
C ASN A 215 -17.31 16.61 -9.15
N GLU A 216 -18.39 17.12 -8.54
CA GLU A 216 -19.31 16.30 -7.73
C GLU A 216 -19.95 15.15 -8.54
N ALA A 217 -20.24 15.36 -9.82
CA ALA A 217 -20.83 14.33 -10.68
C ALA A 217 -19.84 13.17 -10.90
N THR A 218 -18.54 13.48 -11.09
CA THR A 218 -17.48 12.48 -11.20
C THR A 218 -17.29 11.72 -9.88
N GLU A 219 -17.26 12.40 -8.74
CA GLU A 219 -17.15 11.75 -7.43
C GLU A 219 -18.31 10.79 -7.17
N LYS A 220 -19.55 11.18 -7.49
CA LYS A 220 -20.74 10.32 -7.39
C LYS A 220 -20.64 9.08 -8.29
N ARG A 221 -20.18 9.26 -9.54
CA ARG A 221 -20.00 8.14 -10.48
C ARG A 221 -18.91 7.18 -9.99
N ILE A 222 -17.79 7.68 -9.46
CA ILE A 222 -16.74 6.86 -8.85
C ILE A 222 -17.33 6.06 -7.68
N LEU A 223 -18.18 6.65 -6.84
CA LEU A 223 -18.84 5.93 -5.76
C LEU A 223 -19.75 4.81 -6.28
N VAL A 224 -20.42 5.01 -7.41
CA VAL A 224 -21.22 3.94 -8.07
C VAL A 224 -20.32 2.78 -8.50
N TRP A 225 -19.16 3.05 -9.13
CA TRP A 225 -18.18 2.00 -9.48
C TRP A 225 -17.63 1.28 -8.26
N VAL A 226 -17.36 2.01 -7.18
CA VAL A 226 -16.97 1.41 -5.90
C VAL A 226 -18.08 0.50 -5.34
N GLY A 227 -19.33 0.91 -5.42
CA GLY A 227 -20.48 0.08 -5.01
C GLY A 227 -20.59 -1.22 -5.83
N ALA A 228 -20.48 -1.11 -7.17
CA ALA A 228 -20.49 -2.27 -8.06
C ALA A 228 -19.31 -3.22 -7.77
N LEU A 229 -18.12 -2.66 -7.52
CA LEU A 229 -16.93 -3.41 -7.13
C LEU A 229 -17.11 -4.16 -5.80
N LEU A 230 -17.74 -3.54 -4.79
CA LEU A 230 -18.01 -4.18 -3.49
C LEU A 230 -19.00 -5.32 -3.61
N ILE A 231 -20.08 -5.15 -4.40
CA ILE A 231 -21.05 -6.21 -4.65
C ILE A 231 -20.35 -7.38 -5.35
N SER A 232 -19.58 -7.10 -6.40
CA SER A 232 -18.84 -8.11 -7.14
C SER A 232 -17.81 -8.81 -6.23
N LEU A 233 -17.10 -8.07 -5.38
CA LEU A 233 -16.15 -8.61 -4.41
C LEU A 233 -16.82 -9.58 -3.42
N ALA A 234 -17.98 -9.22 -2.88
CA ALA A 234 -18.72 -10.10 -1.98
C ALA A 234 -19.17 -11.38 -2.69
N LEU A 235 -19.61 -11.26 -3.94
CA LEU A 235 -20.03 -12.40 -4.76
C LEU A 235 -18.87 -13.35 -5.13
N THR A 236 -17.59 -12.91 -5.08
CA THR A 236 -16.45 -13.82 -5.34
C THR A 236 -16.40 -15.01 -4.41
N LEU A 237 -16.93 -14.88 -3.19
CA LEU A 237 -16.96 -15.95 -2.19
C LEU A 237 -18.14 -16.93 -2.39
N ILE A 238 -19.11 -16.60 -3.25
CA ILE A 238 -20.36 -17.36 -3.42
C ILE A 238 -20.45 -17.94 -4.86
N VAL A 239 -20.29 -17.08 -5.86
CA VAL A 239 -20.44 -17.41 -7.29
C VAL A 239 -19.27 -16.85 -8.11
N PRO A 240 -18.05 -17.36 -7.93
CA PRO A 240 -16.83 -16.76 -8.50
C PRO A 240 -16.87 -16.61 -10.02
N LEU A 241 -17.44 -17.56 -10.75
CA LEU A 241 -17.51 -17.52 -12.23
C LEU A 241 -18.24 -16.29 -12.77
N VAL A 242 -19.26 -15.80 -12.07
CA VAL A 242 -20.01 -14.59 -12.44
C VAL A 242 -19.38 -13.35 -11.80
N ALA A 243 -18.90 -13.50 -10.60
CA ALA A 243 -18.40 -12.39 -9.80
C ALA A 243 -17.11 -11.77 -10.36
N TYR A 244 -16.14 -12.59 -10.81
CA TYR A 244 -14.86 -12.08 -11.33
C TYR A 244 -15.00 -11.25 -12.61
N PRO A 245 -15.81 -11.64 -13.63
CA PRO A 245 -16.09 -10.75 -14.77
C PRO A 245 -16.72 -9.42 -14.36
N LEU A 246 -17.69 -9.42 -13.45
CA LEU A 246 -18.31 -8.19 -12.94
C LEU A 246 -17.30 -7.33 -12.17
N LEU A 247 -16.42 -7.96 -11.39
CA LEU A 247 -15.31 -7.32 -10.70
C LEU A 247 -14.35 -6.65 -11.69
N GLY A 248 -14.02 -7.35 -12.77
CA GLY A 248 -13.18 -6.83 -13.86
C GLY A 248 -13.79 -5.62 -14.54
N ILE A 249 -15.09 -5.68 -14.89
CA ILE A 249 -15.82 -4.57 -15.50
C ILE A 249 -15.85 -3.35 -14.58
N SER A 250 -16.20 -3.55 -13.31
CA SER A 250 -16.25 -2.46 -12.30
C SER A 250 -14.88 -1.84 -12.07
N LEU A 251 -13.83 -2.68 -12.04
CA LEU A 251 -12.45 -2.24 -11.88
C LEU A 251 -11.95 -1.44 -13.08
N ALA A 252 -12.25 -1.90 -14.31
CA ALA A 252 -11.91 -1.17 -15.55
C ALA A 252 -12.60 0.19 -15.58
N ALA A 253 -13.90 0.23 -15.29
CA ALA A 253 -14.68 1.47 -15.28
C ALA A 253 -14.13 2.47 -14.27
N LEU A 254 -13.80 2.00 -13.04
CA LEU A 254 -13.19 2.83 -12.00
C LEU A 254 -11.83 3.38 -12.45
N ALA A 255 -10.96 2.53 -13.01
CA ALA A 255 -9.60 2.93 -13.42
C ALA A 255 -9.63 3.93 -14.60
N ILE A 256 -10.51 3.72 -15.56
CA ILE A 256 -10.70 4.63 -16.71
C ILE A 256 -11.21 5.99 -16.23
N ASP A 257 -12.22 5.99 -15.37
CA ASP A 257 -12.83 7.21 -14.86
C ASP A 257 -11.82 8.01 -14.00
N MET A 258 -11.09 7.34 -13.10
CA MET A 258 -10.01 7.95 -12.33
C MET A 258 -8.93 8.52 -13.25
N GLY A 259 -8.37 7.71 -14.16
CA GLY A 259 -7.29 8.13 -15.05
C GLY A 259 -7.68 9.25 -16.00
N TYR A 260 -8.94 9.30 -16.44
CA TYR A 260 -9.46 10.34 -17.33
C TYR A 260 -9.59 11.70 -16.63
N HIS A 261 -10.04 11.73 -15.37
CA HIS A 261 -10.33 12.97 -14.65
C HIS A 261 -9.17 13.42 -13.73
N ASP A 262 -8.15 12.59 -13.55
CA ASP A 262 -7.02 12.91 -12.69
C ASP A 262 -6.21 14.10 -13.20
N VAL A 263 -5.81 14.98 -12.27
CA VAL A 263 -4.94 16.13 -12.54
C VAL A 263 -3.58 15.72 -13.13
N ALA A 264 -3.18 14.47 -12.98
CA ALA A 264 -1.94 13.90 -13.54
C ALA A 264 -1.84 14.15 -15.06
N ARG A 265 -2.98 14.10 -15.80
CA ARG A 265 -3.00 14.41 -17.24
C ARG A 265 -2.54 15.82 -17.57
N LYS A 266 -2.70 16.76 -16.66
CA LYS A 266 -2.26 18.16 -16.83
C LYS A 266 -0.85 18.35 -16.32
N THR A 267 -0.51 17.73 -15.20
CA THR A 267 0.79 17.91 -14.54
C THR A 267 1.93 17.13 -15.20
N ILE A 268 1.63 16.19 -16.09
CA ILE A 268 2.65 15.43 -16.87
C ILE A 268 3.58 16.35 -17.70
N ASN A 269 3.10 17.52 -18.10
CA ASN A 269 3.89 18.50 -18.85
C ASN A 269 4.73 19.42 -17.96
N ILE A 270 4.54 19.39 -16.64
CA ILE A 270 5.27 20.23 -15.67
C ILE A 270 6.54 19.50 -15.22
N PRO A 271 7.75 20.04 -15.50
CA PRO A 271 9.01 19.37 -15.12
C PRO A 271 9.15 19.13 -13.62
N GLY A 272 10.00 18.15 -13.25
CA GLY A 272 10.32 17.86 -11.86
C GLY A 272 9.38 16.84 -11.21
N ILE A 273 9.08 17.03 -9.92
CA ILE A 273 8.17 16.15 -9.14
C ILE A 273 6.80 16.01 -9.78
N PRO A 274 6.14 17.09 -10.30
CA PRO A 274 4.82 16.94 -10.89
C PRO A 274 4.80 15.96 -12.07
N ARG A 275 5.80 16.00 -12.96
CA ARG A 275 5.93 15.06 -14.08
C ARG A 275 6.19 13.63 -13.60
N LEU A 276 7.13 13.45 -12.67
CA LEU A 276 7.44 12.13 -12.12
C LEU A 276 6.19 11.49 -11.50
N SER A 277 5.49 12.23 -10.66
CA SER A 277 4.26 11.77 -10.02
C SER A 277 3.16 11.47 -11.04
N ALA A 278 2.98 12.33 -12.04
CA ALA A 278 1.97 12.15 -13.09
C ALA A 278 2.23 10.89 -13.92
N VAL A 279 3.47 10.64 -14.33
CA VAL A 279 3.83 9.43 -15.08
C VAL A 279 3.60 8.18 -14.24
N ALA A 280 4.01 8.19 -12.98
CA ALA A 280 3.80 7.07 -12.08
C ALA A 280 2.30 6.77 -11.88
N MET A 281 1.45 7.80 -11.68
CA MET A 281 0.01 7.64 -11.50
C MET A 281 -0.67 7.11 -12.77
N LEU A 282 -0.41 7.70 -13.93
CA LEU A 282 -1.03 7.29 -15.18
C LEU A 282 -0.62 5.86 -15.59
N ALA A 283 0.66 5.51 -15.39
CA ALA A 283 1.12 4.15 -15.59
C ALA A 283 0.46 3.18 -14.59
N GLY A 284 0.26 3.59 -13.33
CA GLY A 284 -0.47 2.83 -12.33
C GLY A 284 -1.91 2.51 -12.77
N TYR A 285 -2.67 3.49 -13.25
CA TYR A 285 -4.01 3.25 -13.81
C TYR A 285 -3.97 2.31 -15.03
N GLY A 286 -2.95 2.43 -15.88
CA GLY A 286 -2.75 1.51 -17.01
C GLY A 286 -2.57 0.06 -16.55
N TRP A 287 -1.80 -0.20 -15.49
CA TRP A 287 -1.61 -1.55 -14.95
C TRP A 287 -2.88 -2.15 -14.36
N VAL A 288 -3.82 -1.36 -13.86
CA VAL A 288 -5.13 -1.85 -13.38
C VAL A 288 -5.95 -2.49 -14.51
N MET A 289 -5.74 -2.07 -15.75
CA MET A 289 -6.46 -2.64 -16.91
C MET A 289 -6.11 -4.12 -17.16
N LEU A 290 -4.90 -4.58 -16.77
CA LEU A 290 -4.49 -5.96 -16.96
C LEU A 290 -5.33 -6.95 -16.12
N PRO A 291 -5.43 -6.83 -14.78
CA PRO A 291 -6.29 -7.70 -13.99
C PRO A 291 -7.77 -7.57 -14.38
N ALA A 292 -8.24 -6.35 -14.74
CA ALA A 292 -9.58 -6.15 -15.22
C ALA A 292 -9.85 -6.96 -16.50
N ALA A 293 -8.96 -6.91 -17.49
CA ALA A 293 -9.07 -7.68 -18.72
C ALA A 293 -9.03 -9.18 -18.46
N LEU A 294 -8.09 -9.65 -17.63
CA LEU A 294 -7.97 -11.07 -17.30
C LEU A 294 -9.23 -11.60 -16.61
N TRP A 295 -9.81 -10.86 -15.67
CA TRP A 295 -11.03 -11.27 -14.98
C TRP A 295 -12.28 -11.26 -15.87
N ILE A 296 -12.31 -10.41 -16.93
CA ILE A 296 -13.41 -10.37 -17.89
C ILE A 296 -13.30 -11.55 -18.88
N THR A 297 -12.09 -11.90 -19.34
CA THR A 297 -11.89 -12.78 -20.49
C THR A 297 -11.49 -14.20 -20.13
N ALA A 298 -11.05 -14.46 -18.90
CA ALA A 298 -10.56 -15.76 -18.46
C ALA A 298 -11.28 -16.23 -17.19
N PRO A 299 -11.38 -17.55 -16.96
CA PRO A 299 -11.83 -18.07 -15.67
C PRO A 299 -10.95 -17.57 -14.52
N PRO A 300 -11.51 -17.43 -13.30
CA PRO A 300 -10.72 -17.02 -12.14
C PRO A 300 -9.59 -18.00 -11.86
N THR A 301 -8.36 -17.48 -11.75
CA THR A 301 -7.16 -18.25 -11.48
C THR A 301 -6.65 -17.97 -10.08
N PHE A 302 -6.29 -19.02 -9.33
CA PHE A 302 -5.85 -18.92 -7.94
C PHE A 302 -4.39 -19.36 -7.76
N SER A 303 -3.68 -19.64 -8.86
CA SER A 303 -2.27 -20.05 -8.87
C SER A 303 -1.63 -19.76 -10.23
N GLY A 304 -0.33 -19.99 -10.34
CA GLY A 304 0.42 -19.86 -11.59
C GLY A 304 0.63 -18.43 -12.06
N TYR A 305 1.03 -18.29 -13.31
CA TYR A 305 1.43 -17.01 -13.91
C TYR A 305 0.29 -16.00 -14.05
N GLY A 306 -0.95 -16.48 -14.31
CA GLY A 306 -2.13 -15.61 -14.42
C GLY A 306 -2.48 -14.95 -13.08
N TYR A 307 -2.51 -15.72 -12.01
CA TYR A 307 -2.70 -15.20 -10.65
C TYR A 307 -1.58 -14.22 -10.27
N ASP A 308 -0.34 -14.58 -10.55
CA ASP A 308 0.82 -13.74 -10.31
C ASP A 308 0.74 -12.39 -11.03
N ALA A 309 0.35 -12.40 -12.30
CA ALA A 309 0.15 -11.21 -13.12
C ALA A 309 -0.92 -10.27 -12.52
N ILE A 310 -2.06 -10.81 -12.11
CA ILE A 310 -3.15 -10.05 -11.47
C ILE A 310 -2.67 -9.36 -10.19
N VAL A 311 -2.06 -10.15 -9.30
CA VAL A 311 -1.62 -9.64 -8.00
C VAL A 311 -0.56 -8.55 -8.16
N HIS A 312 0.47 -8.78 -9.00
CA HIS A 312 1.57 -7.83 -9.13
C HIS A 312 1.21 -6.61 -10.00
N ALA A 313 0.27 -6.72 -10.93
CA ALA A 313 -0.26 -5.55 -11.63
C ALA A 313 -0.98 -4.59 -10.67
N LEU A 314 -1.77 -5.09 -9.71
CA LEU A 314 -2.44 -4.24 -8.71
C LEU A 314 -1.53 -3.78 -7.58
N THR A 315 -0.55 -4.58 -7.18
CA THR A 315 0.38 -4.20 -6.09
C THR A 315 1.55 -3.40 -6.62
N VAL A 316 2.42 -3.97 -7.44
CA VAL A 316 3.62 -3.29 -7.96
C VAL A 316 3.24 -2.29 -9.05
N GLY A 317 2.37 -2.69 -9.99
CA GLY A 317 1.96 -1.84 -11.10
C GLY A 317 1.16 -0.62 -10.64
N PHE A 318 0.16 -0.81 -9.79
CA PHE A 318 -0.69 0.29 -9.32
C PHE A 318 -0.22 0.83 -7.96
N ALA A 319 -0.28 0.04 -6.87
CA ALA A 319 -0.09 0.59 -5.53
C ALA A 319 1.32 1.16 -5.32
N VAL A 320 2.40 0.47 -5.76
CA VAL A 320 3.77 1.00 -5.64
C VAL A 320 3.98 2.22 -6.53
N SER A 321 3.41 2.26 -7.74
CA SER A 321 3.44 3.47 -8.58
C SER A 321 2.79 4.66 -7.90
N MET A 322 1.68 4.45 -7.19
CA MET A 322 1.04 5.50 -6.38
C MET A 322 1.90 5.89 -5.18
N VAL A 323 2.59 4.93 -4.52
CA VAL A 323 3.55 5.25 -3.45
C VAL A 323 4.68 6.13 -3.99
N ILE A 324 5.27 5.81 -5.14
CA ILE A 324 6.33 6.63 -5.76
C ILE A 324 5.80 8.03 -6.09
N ALA A 325 4.58 8.12 -6.64
CA ALA A 325 3.96 9.39 -7.00
C ALA A 325 3.73 10.30 -5.78
N HIS A 326 3.34 9.72 -4.64
CA HIS A 326 2.97 10.47 -3.43
C HIS A 326 4.12 10.59 -2.42
N ALA A 327 5.20 9.81 -2.56
CA ALA A 327 6.35 9.83 -1.65
C ALA A 327 6.90 11.25 -1.38
N PRO A 328 7.05 12.14 -2.39
CA PRO A 328 7.53 13.50 -2.15
C PRO A 328 6.59 14.38 -1.31
N VAL A 329 5.32 13.99 -1.15
CA VAL A 329 4.31 14.69 -0.33
C VAL A 329 4.15 14.00 1.03
N ILE A 330 4.04 12.68 1.04
CA ILE A 330 3.75 11.90 2.27
C ILE A 330 4.99 11.80 3.16
N ILE A 331 6.16 11.52 2.61
CA ILE A 331 7.39 11.36 3.40
C ILE A 331 7.69 12.62 4.23
N PRO A 332 7.66 13.85 3.67
CA PRO A 332 7.87 15.06 4.46
C PRO A 332 6.89 15.23 5.62
N SER A 333 5.62 14.86 5.46
CA SER A 333 4.62 14.96 6.54
C SER A 333 4.93 14.03 7.71
N VAL A 334 5.51 12.86 7.44
CA VAL A 334 5.86 11.84 8.45
C VAL A 334 7.18 12.16 9.13
N ILE A 335 8.26 12.37 8.34
CA ILE A 335 9.64 12.51 8.87
C ILE A 335 10.07 13.95 9.11
N ARG A 336 9.25 14.94 8.73
CA ARG A 336 9.55 16.37 8.81
C ARG A 336 10.86 16.77 8.09
N ARG A 337 11.11 16.17 6.93
CA ARG A 337 12.24 16.45 6.04
C ARG A 337 11.76 16.44 4.60
N GLU A 338 12.17 17.42 3.82
CA GLU A 338 11.81 17.52 2.40
C GLU A 338 12.49 16.45 1.56
N VAL A 339 11.79 15.98 0.55
CA VAL A 339 12.27 15.08 -0.49
C VAL A 339 12.36 15.90 -1.79
N PRO A 340 13.50 16.55 -2.08
CA PRO A 340 13.64 17.34 -3.29
C PRO A 340 13.69 16.45 -4.53
N TYR A 341 13.29 17.01 -5.66
CA TYR A 341 13.40 16.33 -6.94
C TYR A 341 14.88 16.05 -7.30
N HIS A 342 15.13 14.83 -7.74
CA HIS A 342 16.39 14.44 -8.37
C HIS A 342 16.12 13.47 -9.52
N PHE A 343 16.89 13.59 -10.62
CA PHE A 343 16.67 12.77 -11.81
C PHE A 343 16.77 11.26 -11.54
N SER A 344 17.59 10.84 -10.57
CA SER A 344 17.73 9.43 -10.18
C SER A 344 16.42 8.77 -9.73
N MET A 345 15.38 9.54 -9.36
CA MET A 345 14.07 9.00 -8.99
C MET A 345 13.34 8.32 -10.16
N TRP A 346 13.75 8.62 -11.40
CA TRP A 346 13.19 7.95 -12.58
C TRP A 346 13.68 6.50 -12.70
N VAL A 347 14.89 6.21 -12.21
CA VAL A 347 15.49 4.88 -12.38
C VAL A 347 14.66 3.79 -11.72
N PRO A 348 14.30 3.87 -10.41
CA PRO A 348 13.44 2.87 -9.81
C PRO A 348 12.06 2.80 -10.46
N LEU A 349 11.45 3.92 -10.86
CA LEU A 349 10.16 3.93 -11.54
C LEU A 349 10.21 3.13 -12.85
N VAL A 350 11.18 3.40 -13.71
CA VAL A 350 11.37 2.69 -14.99
C VAL A 350 11.64 1.20 -14.73
N LEU A 351 12.51 0.87 -13.77
CA LEU A 351 12.83 -0.51 -13.44
C LEU A 351 11.61 -1.28 -12.91
N PHE A 352 10.73 -0.67 -12.14
CA PHE A 352 9.48 -1.31 -11.72
C PHE A 352 8.61 -1.70 -12.90
N HIS A 353 8.35 -0.77 -13.81
CA HIS A 353 7.51 -1.05 -14.98
C HIS A 353 8.17 -2.07 -15.92
N LEU A 354 9.48 -1.99 -16.12
CA LEU A 354 10.22 -2.96 -16.91
C LEU A 354 10.19 -4.35 -16.28
N SER A 355 10.37 -4.44 -14.95
CA SER A 355 10.30 -5.72 -14.21
C SER A 355 8.94 -6.40 -14.38
N LEU A 356 7.85 -5.63 -14.26
CA LEU A 356 6.49 -6.13 -14.46
C LEU A 356 6.23 -6.54 -15.90
N LEU A 357 6.69 -5.75 -16.87
CA LEU A 357 6.54 -6.08 -18.29
C LEU A 357 7.24 -7.39 -18.63
N ILE A 358 8.49 -7.55 -18.19
CA ILE A 358 9.25 -8.80 -18.35
C ILE A 358 8.49 -9.95 -17.70
N ARG A 359 8.05 -9.77 -16.44
CA ARG A 359 7.36 -10.81 -15.67
C ARG A 359 6.04 -11.22 -16.34
N PHE A 360 5.23 -10.26 -16.77
CA PHE A 360 3.97 -10.52 -17.48
C PHE A 360 4.17 -11.23 -18.82
N LEU A 361 5.03 -10.70 -19.69
CA LEU A 361 5.29 -11.28 -21.02
C LEU A 361 5.90 -12.69 -20.93
N SER A 362 6.78 -12.90 -19.95
CA SER A 362 7.38 -14.22 -19.70
C SER A 362 6.38 -15.19 -19.13
N GLY A 363 5.52 -14.76 -18.19
CA GLY A 363 4.45 -15.58 -17.62
C GLY A 363 3.42 -15.99 -18.66
N ALA A 364 3.04 -15.10 -19.57
CA ALA A 364 2.14 -15.40 -20.68
C ALA A 364 2.71 -16.44 -21.68
N ARG A 365 4.02 -16.65 -21.67
CA ARG A 365 4.74 -17.67 -22.49
C ARG A 365 5.22 -18.85 -21.65
N GLU A 366 4.86 -18.90 -20.37
CA GLU A 366 5.31 -19.92 -19.40
C GLU A 366 6.86 -20.03 -19.30
N ALA A 367 7.56 -18.93 -19.60
CA ALA A 367 9.02 -18.86 -19.61
C ALA A 367 9.54 -18.55 -18.18
N ALA A 368 9.87 -19.60 -17.42
CA ALA A 368 10.19 -19.50 -16.00
C ALA A 368 11.43 -18.64 -15.70
N LEU A 369 12.54 -18.76 -16.48
CA LEU A 369 13.78 -18.04 -16.20
C LEU A 369 13.62 -16.52 -16.34
N PRO A 370 13.12 -15.97 -17.48
CA PRO A 370 12.93 -14.52 -17.57
C PRO A 370 11.82 -14.04 -16.63
N TRP A 371 10.81 -14.87 -16.28
CA TRP A 371 9.83 -14.52 -15.26
C TRP A 371 10.48 -14.33 -13.87
N ARG A 372 11.39 -15.24 -13.45
CA ARG A 372 12.18 -15.10 -12.23
C ARG A 372 13.06 -13.86 -12.26
N PHE A 373 13.72 -13.62 -13.38
CA PHE A 373 14.55 -12.42 -13.58
C PHE A 373 13.72 -11.14 -13.42
N GLY A 374 12.54 -11.06 -14.06
CA GLY A 374 11.63 -9.94 -13.90
C GLY A 374 11.24 -9.71 -12.43
N GLY A 375 10.94 -10.78 -11.69
CA GLY A 375 10.65 -10.70 -10.26
C GLY A 375 11.82 -10.18 -9.42
N ALA A 376 13.03 -10.70 -9.64
CA ALA A 376 14.24 -10.25 -8.94
C ALA A 376 14.59 -8.78 -9.28
N LEU A 377 14.41 -8.37 -10.54
CA LEU A 377 14.56 -6.97 -10.95
C LEU A 377 13.59 -6.05 -10.19
N GLY A 378 12.35 -6.50 -9.93
CA GLY A 378 11.39 -5.77 -9.11
C GLY A 378 11.84 -5.58 -7.67
N VAL A 379 12.46 -6.59 -7.07
CA VAL A 379 13.06 -6.48 -5.72
C VAL A 379 14.20 -5.45 -5.73
N CYS A 380 15.09 -5.52 -6.73
CA CYS A 380 16.18 -4.52 -6.88
C CYS A 380 15.63 -3.10 -7.08
N ALA A 381 14.58 -2.94 -7.88
CA ALA A 381 13.93 -1.64 -8.09
C ALA A 381 13.35 -1.08 -6.78
N PHE A 382 12.78 -1.94 -5.93
CA PHE A 382 12.26 -1.53 -4.62
C PHE A 382 13.36 -1.04 -3.69
N LEU A 383 14.43 -1.80 -3.55
CA LEU A 383 15.59 -1.40 -2.75
C LEU A 383 16.19 -0.10 -3.27
N LEU A 384 16.32 0.04 -4.59
CA LEU A 384 16.84 1.26 -5.22
C LEU A 384 15.92 2.46 -4.96
N PHE A 385 14.59 2.28 -4.97
CA PHE A 385 13.64 3.35 -4.62
C PHE A 385 13.86 3.85 -3.18
N VAL A 386 13.99 2.92 -2.23
CA VAL A 386 14.25 3.26 -0.82
C VAL A 386 15.58 4.00 -0.66
N VAL A 387 16.65 3.45 -1.26
CA VAL A 387 18.01 4.03 -1.18
C VAL A 387 18.05 5.41 -1.84
N THR A 388 17.47 5.56 -3.03
CA THR A 388 17.42 6.84 -3.75
C THR A 388 16.69 7.90 -2.94
N THR A 389 15.50 7.57 -2.43
CA THR A 389 14.68 8.50 -1.65
C THR A 389 15.39 8.92 -0.36
N ALA A 390 15.98 7.96 0.36
CA ALA A 390 16.75 8.25 1.57
C ALA A 390 17.98 9.12 1.28
N SER A 391 18.75 8.79 0.26
CA SER A 391 19.98 9.52 -0.12
C SER A 391 19.67 10.96 -0.51
N VAL A 392 18.67 11.19 -1.34
CA VAL A 392 18.26 12.55 -1.76
C VAL A 392 17.81 13.37 -0.55
N THR A 393 17.04 12.78 0.36
CA THR A 393 16.58 13.44 1.61
C THR A 393 17.75 13.80 2.53
N ILE A 394 18.72 12.89 2.71
CA ILE A 394 19.89 13.10 3.59
C ILE A 394 20.81 14.18 3.01
N VAL A 395 21.12 14.13 1.71
CA VAL A 395 21.98 15.11 1.03
C VAL A 395 21.38 16.52 1.14
N ASN A 396 20.07 16.66 0.88
CA ASN A 396 19.38 17.93 1.01
C ASN A 396 19.46 18.48 2.45
N THR A 397 19.25 17.61 3.43
CA THR A 397 19.32 17.99 4.85
C THR A 397 20.72 18.48 5.24
N ARG A 398 21.79 17.88 4.70
CA ARG A 398 23.19 18.29 4.95
C ARG A 398 23.50 19.64 4.29
N ARG A 399 23.13 19.84 3.02
CA ARG A 399 23.32 21.11 2.30
C ARG A 399 22.64 22.28 2.99
N GLY A 400 21.41 22.10 3.47
CA GLY A 400 20.71 23.11 4.25
C GLY A 400 21.37 23.44 5.61
N ARG A 401 22.18 22.53 6.17
CA ARG A 401 22.99 22.80 7.38
C ARG A 401 24.23 23.63 7.06
N SER A 402 24.92 23.32 5.96
CA SER A 402 26.14 24.03 5.55
C SER A 402 25.87 25.45 5.03
N ALA A 403 24.65 25.76 4.59
CA ALA A 403 24.25 27.10 4.17
C ALA A 403 23.87 28.04 5.34
N HIS A 404 23.74 27.48 6.56
CA HIS A 404 23.38 28.22 7.78
C HIS A 404 24.47 28.15 8.86
N ALA A 405 25.60 27.49 8.60
CA ALA A 405 26.82 27.50 9.40
C ALA A 405 27.85 28.46 8.78
#